data_698d939f0ba25ef07fd0c62c3407f89d
#
_entry.id   698d939f0ba25ef07fd0c62c3407f89d
#
_cell.length_a   1.000
_cell.length_b   1.000
_cell.length_c   1.000
_cell.angle_alpha   90.00
_cell.angle_beta   90.00
_cell.angle_gamma   90.00
#
_symmetry.space_group_name_H-M   'P 1'
#
loop_
_entity.id
_entity.type
_entity.pdbx_description
1 polymer ?
#
loop_
_entity_poly.entity_id
_entity_poly.type
_entity_poly.pdbx_seq_one_letter_code
_entity_poly.pdbx_strand_id
1 'polypeptide(L)'
;MGLRAVVFDLFHTLTGPEDEWSYLPWTSDVLGIDRDVWNELLITRSRWRLTGEETDPYTIVRTLAHEIDPTIPGERIREATRCRMQRFSDSLTRIPPENIHALHTIRAAGLRTALISNADVMEVAAWPESPLAAQFDVEVFSCVAGCVKPERAIYERCLQALNVRADEAMFVGDGGANELVGAKDVGMTTVFMSGVMATLWPDRVAARRSACDHHIERIPELLDLLGLTSPAADEAGMRESG
;
A
#
# COMPACT_ATOMS: atom_id res chain seq x y z
N MET A 1 -11.35 -15.89 -20.61
CA MET A 1 -11.68 -14.47 -20.37
C MET A 1 -10.40 -13.77 -20.01
N GLY A 2 -10.21 -12.51 -20.42
CA GLY A 2 -8.96 -11.79 -20.18
C GLY A 2 -9.00 -10.96 -18.91
N LEU A 3 -7.84 -10.58 -18.39
CA LEU A 3 -7.68 -9.64 -17.30
C LEU A 3 -8.30 -8.27 -17.67
N ARG A 4 -9.04 -7.66 -16.76
CA ARG A 4 -9.73 -6.38 -16.94
C ARG A 4 -9.33 -5.33 -15.92
N ALA A 5 -8.80 -5.74 -14.77
CA ALA A 5 -8.42 -4.81 -13.71
C ALA A 5 -7.15 -5.25 -12.96
N VAL A 6 -6.39 -4.27 -12.49
CA VAL A 6 -5.29 -4.46 -11.55
C VAL A 6 -5.60 -3.66 -10.29
N VAL A 7 -5.60 -4.34 -9.15
CA VAL A 7 -5.88 -3.78 -7.83
C VAL A 7 -4.58 -3.76 -7.04
N PHE A 8 -4.24 -2.64 -6.44
CA PHE A 8 -2.99 -2.45 -5.73
C PHE A 8 -3.22 -2.23 -4.23
N ASP A 9 -2.33 -2.74 -3.43
CA ASP A 9 -2.06 -2.20 -2.10
C ASP A 9 -1.27 -0.89 -2.22
N LEU A 10 -1.16 -0.12 -1.13
CA LEU A 10 -0.55 1.21 -1.13
C LEU A 10 0.84 1.22 -0.51
N PHE A 11 0.90 1.06 0.82
CA PHE A 11 2.13 1.24 1.57
C PHE A 11 3.08 0.05 1.37
N HIS A 12 4.38 0.33 1.16
CA HIS A 12 5.41 -0.67 0.83
C HIS A 12 5.20 -1.40 -0.51
N THR A 13 4.09 -1.12 -1.20
CA THR A 13 3.78 -1.60 -2.55
C THR A 13 4.03 -0.51 -3.59
N LEU A 14 3.33 0.61 -3.47
CA LEU A 14 3.47 1.77 -4.35
C LEU A 14 4.34 2.87 -3.75
N THR A 15 4.45 2.94 -2.42
CA THR A 15 5.37 3.82 -1.70
C THR A 15 6.70 3.10 -1.41
N GLY A 16 7.77 3.87 -1.22
CA GLY A 16 9.06 3.36 -0.75
C GLY A 16 9.05 2.92 0.73
N PRO A 17 10.22 2.56 1.29
CA PRO A 17 10.37 2.24 2.70
C PRO A 17 10.17 3.48 3.58
N GLU A 18 9.72 3.26 4.81
CA GLU A 18 9.29 4.34 5.72
C GLU A 18 10.41 5.31 6.13
N ASP A 19 11.67 4.89 6.14
CA ASP A 19 12.84 5.72 6.45
C ASP A 19 13.16 6.72 5.34
N GLU A 20 12.70 6.47 4.12
CA GLU A 20 12.82 7.38 2.99
C GLU A 20 11.67 8.40 2.90
N TRP A 21 10.57 8.22 3.65
CA TRP A 21 9.40 9.08 3.51
C TRP A 21 9.66 10.50 4.00
N SER A 22 10.28 10.65 5.20
CA SER A 22 10.44 11.95 5.84
C SER A 22 11.65 11.99 6.77
N TYR A 23 12.22 13.17 6.94
CA TYR A 23 13.25 13.45 7.95
C TYR A 23 12.68 13.72 9.36
N LEU A 24 11.37 13.75 9.52
CA LEU A 24 10.72 13.94 10.81
C LEU A 24 10.93 12.72 11.73
N PRO A 25 10.97 12.94 13.06
CA PRO A 25 11.12 11.85 14.00
C PRO A 25 9.95 10.87 13.91
N TRP A 26 10.20 9.63 14.29
CA TRP A 26 9.16 8.62 14.43
C TRP A 26 8.21 9.00 15.58
N THR A 27 6.97 8.52 15.49
CA THR A 27 5.95 8.73 16.54
C THR A 27 6.44 8.23 17.89
N SER A 28 7.07 7.06 17.94
CA SER A 28 7.69 6.48 19.14
C SER A 28 8.77 7.38 19.75
N ASP A 29 9.65 7.97 18.91
CA ASP A 29 10.72 8.85 19.36
C ASP A 29 10.16 10.12 20.03
N VAL A 30 9.13 10.73 19.40
CA VAL A 30 8.45 11.91 19.96
C VAL A 30 7.74 11.57 21.27
N LEU A 31 7.11 10.40 21.35
CA LEU A 31 6.42 9.95 22.57
C LEU A 31 7.39 9.51 23.67
N GLY A 32 8.65 9.18 23.33
CA GLY A 32 9.63 8.59 24.25
C GLY A 32 9.30 7.14 24.60
N ILE A 33 8.67 6.43 23.66
CA ILE A 33 8.30 5.02 23.77
C ILE A 33 9.30 4.19 22.95
N ASP A 34 9.60 2.98 23.41
CA ASP A 34 10.38 2.02 22.64
C ASP A 34 9.66 1.73 21.30
N ARG A 35 10.43 1.68 20.21
CA ARG A 35 9.87 1.54 18.85
C ARG A 35 9.17 0.22 18.62
N ASP A 36 9.71 -0.87 19.15
CA ASP A 36 9.14 -2.21 18.95
C ASP A 36 7.84 -2.34 19.73
N VAL A 37 7.80 -1.79 20.97
CA VAL A 37 6.58 -1.73 21.80
C VAL A 37 5.50 -0.92 21.10
N TRP A 38 5.85 0.24 20.53
CA TRP A 38 4.91 1.06 19.77
C TRP A 38 4.38 0.35 18.52
N ASN A 39 5.26 -0.27 17.75
CA ASN A 39 4.89 -0.99 16.51
C ASN A 39 4.04 -2.22 16.80
N GLU A 40 4.34 -2.97 17.86
CA GLU A 40 3.50 -4.09 18.29
C GLU A 40 2.09 -3.62 18.64
N LEU A 41 1.97 -2.51 19.37
CA LEU A 41 0.68 -1.94 19.74
C LEU A 41 -0.09 -1.45 18.50
N LEU A 42 0.57 -0.79 17.55
CA LEU A 42 -0.02 -0.38 16.29
C LEU A 42 -0.64 -1.55 15.51
N ILE A 43 -0.02 -2.73 15.57
CA ILE A 43 -0.50 -3.93 14.87
C ILE A 43 -1.62 -4.59 15.68
N THR A 44 -1.42 -4.83 16.97
CA THR A 44 -2.34 -5.60 17.81
C THR A 44 -3.62 -4.83 18.15
N ARG A 45 -3.55 -3.48 18.18
CA ARG A 45 -4.68 -2.56 18.44
C ARG A 45 -5.08 -1.79 17.18
N SER A 46 -5.04 -2.44 16.01
CA SER A 46 -5.23 -1.74 14.74
C SER A 46 -6.69 -1.55 14.34
N ARG A 47 -7.55 -2.55 14.60
CA ARG A 47 -8.86 -2.67 13.96
C ARG A 47 -9.74 -1.42 14.10
N TRP A 48 -9.95 -0.92 15.31
CA TRP A 48 -10.85 0.21 15.59
C TRP A 48 -10.48 1.49 14.82
N ARG A 49 -9.18 1.79 14.66
CA ARG A 49 -8.74 2.93 13.87
C ARG A 49 -8.76 2.65 12.37
N LEU A 50 -8.41 1.41 11.96
CA LEU A 50 -8.41 1.01 10.55
C LEU A 50 -9.82 0.80 9.98
N THR A 51 -10.84 0.61 10.81
CA THR A 51 -12.26 0.54 10.39
C THR A 51 -13.01 1.86 10.53
N GLY A 52 -12.32 2.93 10.99
CA GLY A 52 -12.91 4.26 11.12
C GLY A 52 -13.88 4.40 12.31
N GLU A 53 -13.79 3.52 13.33
CA GLU A 53 -14.54 3.70 14.58
C GLU A 53 -14.07 4.94 15.35
N GLU A 54 -12.80 5.32 15.17
CA GLU A 54 -12.24 6.59 15.63
C GLU A 54 -11.58 7.29 14.44
N THR A 55 -11.88 8.56 14.28
CA THR A 55 -11.41 9.39 13.16
C THR A 55 -10.70 10.67 13.62
N ASP A 56 -10.59 10.91 14.93
CA ASP A 56 -9.79 12.03 15.43
C ASP A 56 -8.33 11.60 15.60
N PRO A 57 -7.39 12.19 14.83
CA PRO A 57 -5.97 11.84 14.86
C PRO A 57 -5.33 11.91 16.25
N TYR A 58 -5.67 12.95 17.01
CA TYR A 58 -5.15 13.12 18.37
C TYR A 58 -5.65 12.02 19.31
N THR A 59 -6.94 11.69 19.23
CA THR A 59 -7.56 10.65 20.06
C THR A 59 -6.96 9.28 19.74
N ILE A 60 -6.69 8.98 18.47
CA ILE A 60 -6.02 7.74 18.06
C ILE A 60 -4.64 7.63 18.72
N VAL A 61 -3.78 8.63 18.54
CA VAL A 61 -2.41 8.59 19.08
C VAL A 61 -2.43 8.60 20.62
N ARG A 62 -3.31 9.40 21.24
CA ARG A 62 -3.45 9.46 22.70
C ARG A 62 -3.88 8.11 23.28
N THR A 63 -4.87 7.45 22.70
CA THR A 63 -5.37 6.16 23.18
C THR A 63 -4.26 5.12 23.17
N LEU A 64 -3.52 5.02 22.07
CA LEU A 64 -2.39 4.09 21.96
C LEU A 64 -1.23 4.45 22.91
N ALA A 65 -0.86 5.73 22.99
CA ALA A 65 0.23 6.19 23.86
C ALA A 65 -0.09 5.94 25.34
N HIS A 66 -1.31 6.23 25.77
CA HIS A 66 -1.74 6.06 27.17
C HIS A 66 -1.99 4.59 27.55
N GLU A 67 -2.14 3.69 26.59
CA GLU A 67 -2.16 2.24 26.86
C GLU A 67 -0.77 1.75 27.32
N ILE A 68 0.32 2.44 26.85
CA ILE A 68 1.71 2.14 27.24
C ILE A 68 2.10 2.95 28.48
N ASP A 69 1.90 4.27 28.44
CA ASP A 69 2.24 5.18 29.54
C ASP A 69 1.21 6.31 29.65
N PRO A 70 0.29 6.23 30.64
CA PRO A 70 -0.76 7.25 30.83
C PRO A 70 -0.23 8.61 31.30
N THR A 71 1.07 8.73 31.61
CA THR A 71 1.69 9.98 32.06
C THR A 71 2.22 10.86 30.94
N ILE A 72 2.21 10.37 29.69
CA ILE A 72 2.69 11.14 28.53
C ILE A 72 1.85 12.41 28.36
N PRO A 73 2.48 13.60 28.38
CA PRO A 73 1.76 14.86 28.29
C PRO A 73 1.04 15.05 26.95
N GLY A 74 -0.15 15.66 27.00
CA GLY A 74 -0.96 15.91 25.81
C GLY A 74 -0.26 16.77 24.73
N GLU A 75 0.69 17.63 25.12
CA GLU A 75 1.50 18.39 24.17
C GLU A 75 2.41 17.48 23.34
N ARG A 76 3.06 16.51 24.00
CA ARG A 76 3.91 15.52 23.33
C ARG A 76 3.08 14.64 22.38
N ILE A 77 1.86 14.27 22.78
CA ILE A 77 0.93 13.52 21.94
C ILE A 77 0.54 14.33 20.70
N ARG A 78 0.23 15.63 20.85
CA ARG A 78 -0.07 16.51 19.71
C ARG A 78 1.08 16.60 18.72
N GLU A 79 2.30 16.73 19.22
CA GLU A 79 3.50 16.77 18.38
C GLU A 79 3.72 15.42 17.66
N ALA A 80 3.58 14.30 18.35
CA ALA A 80 3.66 12.96 17.77
C ALA A 80 2.61 12.76 16.66
N THR A 81 1.37 13.22 16.91
CA THR A 81 0.29 13.18 15.91
C THR A 81 0.65 13.99 14.67
N ARG A 82 1.14 15.21 14.85
CA ARG A 82 1.56 16.08 13.74
C ARG A 82 2.70 15.46 12.93
N CYS A 83 3.73 14.92 13.59
CA CYS A 83 4.84 14.26 12.91
C CYS A 83 4.37 13.03 12.14
N ARG A 84 3.48 12.20 12.73
CA ARG A 84 2.92 11.03 12.04
C ARG A 84 2.15 11.44 10.79
N MET A 85 1.23 12.38 10.88
CA MET A 85 0.46 12.86 9.73
C MET A 85 1.36 13.39 8.62
N GLN A 86 2.38 14.19 8.96
CA GLN A 86 3.30 14.73 7.97
C GLN A 86 4.15 13.63 7.33
N ARG A 87 4.62 12.63 8.08
CA ARG A 87 5.36 11.49 7.51
C ARG A 87 4.55 10.74 6.47
N PHE A 88 3.27 10.47 6.74
CA PHE A 88 2.37 9.83 5.76
C PHE A 88 2.06 10.75 4.57
N SER A 89 1.87 12.06 4.80
CA SER A 89 1.76 13.05 3.73
C SER A 89 2.99 13.03 2.81
N ASP A 90 4.18 13.03 3.39
CA ASP A 90 5.43 12.95 2.64
C ASP A 90 5.53 11.64 1.84
N SER A 91 5.10 10.50 2.40
CA SER A 91 5.10 9.21 1.69
C SER A 91 4.19 9.21 0.47
N LEU A 92 3.02 9.85 0.58
CA LEU A 92 2.03 9.93 -0.50
C LEU A 92 2.41 10.92 -1.62
N THR A 93 3.31 11.86 -1.34
CA THR A 93 3.80 12.84 -2.33
C THR A 93 5.14 12.44 -2.96
N ARG A 94 5.88 11.52 -2.34
CA ARG A 94 7.19 11.03 -2.82
C ARG A 94 7.10 9.66 -3.45
N ILE A 95 6.23 9.52 -4.44
CA ILE A 95 6.05 8.26 -5.16
C ILE A 95 7.16 8.08 -6.19
N PRO A 96 7.78 6.89 -6.30
CA PRO A 96 8.74 6.60 -7.36
C PRO A 96 8.14 6.87 -8.74
N PRO A 97 8.77 7.69 -9.58
CA PRO A 97 8.23 8.06 -10.91
C PRO A 97 7.93 6.86 -11.79
N GLU A 98 8.73 5.80 -11.68
CA GLU A 98 8.53 4.55 -12.39
C GLU A 98 7.22 3.85 -12.03
N ASN A 99 6.75 3.97 -10.78
CA ASN A 99 5.47 3.42 -10.37
C ASN A 99 4.31 4.19 -11.02
N ILE A 100 4.39 5.52 -11.08
CA ILE A 100 3.41 6.35 -11.80
C ILE A 100 3.39 5.98 -13.28
N HIS A 101 4.56 5.82 -13.91
CA HIS A 101 4.67 5.44 -15.31
C HIS A 101 4.03 4.07 -15.57
N ALA A 102 4.29 3.08 -14.72
CA ALA A 102 3.71 1.75 -14.84
C ALA A 102 2.17 1.78 -14.74
N LEU A 103 1.63 2.51 -13.75
CA LEU A 103 0.17 2.70 -13.61
C LEU A 103 -0.44 3.37 -14.85
N HIS A 104 0.20 4.43 -15.34
CA HIS A 104 -0.24 5.09 -16.58
C HIS A 104 -0.26 4.13 -17.77
N THR A 105 0.78 3.29 -17.95
CA THR A 105 0.87 2.31 -19.03
C THR A 105 -0.23 1.26 -18.93
N ILE A 106 -0.51 0.76 -17.71
CA ILE A 106 -1.59 -0.20 -17.45
C ILE A 106 -2.96 0.40 -17.87
N ARG A 107 -3.23 1.65 -17.49
CA ARG A 107 -4.46 2.36 -17.85
C ARG A 107 -4.55 2.62 -19.36
N ALA A 108 -3.46 3.02 -20.00
CA ALA A 108 -3.39 3.25 -21.44
C ALA A 108 -3.67 1.97 -22.26
N ALA A 109 -3.37 0.80 -21.69
CA ALA A 109 -3.71 -0.50 -22.26
C ALA A 109 -5.18 -0.89 -22.07
N GLY A 110 -5.99 -0.04 -21.44
CA GLY A 110 -7.42 -0.26 -21.22
C GLY A 110 -7.77 -1.09 -19.99
N LEU A 111 -6.81 -1.41 -19.14
CA LEU A 111 -7.05 -2.05 -17.86
C LEU A 111 -7.52 -1.03 -16.82
N ARG A 112 -8.52 -1.39 -16.02
CA ARG A 112 -8.95 -0.59 -14.89
C ARG A 112 -7.98 -0.74 -13.74
N THR A 113 -7.81 0.32 -12.95
CA THR A 113 -6.93 0.32 -11.79
C THR A 113 -7.71 0.65 -10.52
N ALA A 114 -7.42 -0.05 -9.44
CA ALA A 114 -8.00 0.24 -8.14
C ALA A 114 -6.96 0.12 -7.02
N LEU A 115 -7.29 0.74 -5.89
CA LEU A 115 -6.51 0.71 -4.67
C LEU A 115 -7.32 0.10 -3.53
N ILE A 116 -6.71 -0.80 -2.74
CA ILE A 116 -7.24 -1.25 -1.46
C ILE A 116 -6.15 -1.09 -0.41
N SER A 117 -6.35 -0.21 0.58
CA SER A 117 -5.38 0.00 1.64
C SER A 117 -6.00 -0.16 3.03
N ASN A 118 -5.31 -0.93 3.88
CA ASN A 118 -5.55 -0.91 5.32
C ASN A 118 -4.89 0.34 5.89
N ALA A 119 -5.67 1.38 6.15
CA ALA A 119 -5.17 2.67 6.59
C ALA A 119 -6.15 3.37 7.53
N ASP A 120 -5.64 4.08 8.52
CA ASP A 120 -6.44 5.04 9.30
C ASP A 120 -6.50 6.41 8.62
N VAL A 121 -7.29 7.30 9.18
CA VAL A 121 -7.53 8.63 8.62
C VAL A 121 -6.28 9.50 8.52
N MET A 122 -5.28 9.31 9.40
CA MET A 122 -4.02 10.06 9.36
C MET A 122 -3.15 9.61 8.19
N GLU A 123 -3.18 8.30 7.90
CA GLU A 123 -2.32 7.67 6.90
C GLU A 123 -2.74 8.06 5.48
N VAL A 124 -4.02 8.40 5.28
CA VAL A 124 -4.56 8.77 3.96
C VAL A 124 -5.05 10.22 3.86
N ALA A 125 -4.81 11.05 4.88
CA ALA A 125 -5.28 12.44 4.90
C ALA A 125 -4.82 13.27 3.70
N ALA A 126 -3.59 13.03 3.22
CA ALA A 126 -3.00 13.72 2.07
C ALA A 126 -3.21 12.99 0.73
N TRP A 127 -4.09 11.98 0.69
CA TRP A 127 -4.37 11.24 -0.56
C TRP A 127 -4.80 12.14 -1.72
N PRO A 128 -5.67 13.16 -1.55
CA PRO A 128 -6.07 14.04 -2.65
C PRO A 128 -4.91 14.78 -3.32
N GLU A 129 -3.80 15.01 -2.62
CA GLU A 129 -2.59 15.67 -3.13
C GLU A 129 -1.59 14.67 -3.74
N SER A 130 -1.82 13.37 -3.57
CA SER A 130 -0.93 12.33 -4.11
C SER A 130 -1.00 12.25 -5.63
N PRO A 131 0.14 12.14 -6.33
CA PRO A 131 0.15 11.87 -7.76
C PRO A 131 -0.47 10.52 -8.13
N LEU A 132 -0.65 9.63 -7.14
CA LEU A 132 -1.34 8.35 -7.32
C LEU A 132 -2.85 8.53 -7.48
N ALA A 133 -3.49 9.52 -6.85
CA ALA A 133 -4.95 9.66 -6.83
C ALA A 133 -5.56 9.69 -8.25
N ALA A 134 -4.89 10.37 -9.20
CA ALA A 134 -5.33 10.41 -10.60
C ALA A 134 -5.14 9.09 -11.37
N GLN A 135 -4.44 8.11 -10.77
CA GLN A 135 -4.13 6.84 -11.42
C GLN A 135 -5.15 5.74 -11.14
N PHE A 136 -6.14 5.97 -10.28
CA PHE A 136 -7.11 4.96 -9.89
C PHE A 136 -8.53 5.30 -10.30
N ASP A 137 -9.27 4.29 -10.75
CA ASP A 137 -10.71 4.37 -11.04
C ASP A 137 -11.54 4.15 -9.78
N VAL A 138 -10.99 3.40 -8.81
CA VAL A 138 -11.63 3.06 -7.54
C VAL A 138 -10.59 3.05 -6.43
N GLU A 139 -10.94 3.63 -5.29
CA GLU A 139 -10.13 3.68 -4.07
C GLU A 139 -10.94 3.14 -2.89
N VAL A 140 -10.37 2.18 -2.16
CA VAL A 140 -10.99 1.57 -0.99
C VAL A 140 -10.04 1.67 0.19
N PHE A 141 -10.24 2.68 1.02
CA PHE A 141 -9.54 2.83 2.30
C PHE A 141 -10.35 2.15 3.40
N SER A 142 -9.73 1.32 4.19
CA SER A 142 -10.39 0.52 5.21
C SER A 142 -11.13 1.37 6.25
N CYS A 143 -10.57 2.54 6.62
CA CYS A 143 -11.20 3.48 7.56
C CYS A 143 -12.50 4.12 7.03
N VAL A 144 -12.69 4.12 5.71
CA VAL A 144 -13.94 4.56 5.06
C VAL A 144 -14.86 3.37 4.80
N ALA A 145 -14.27 2.22 4.44
CA ALA A 145 -15.00 1.02 4.10
C ALA A 145 -15.61 0.29 5.31
N GLY A 146 -15.07 0.51 6.53
CA GLY A 146 -15.50 -0.20 7.73
C GLY A 146 -15.06 -1.67 7.80
N CYS A 147 -14.17 -2.10 6.90
CA CYS A 147 -13.62 -3.46 6.84
C CYS A 147 -12.16 -3.41 6.38
N VAL A 148 -11.37 -4.44 6.72
CA VAL A 148 -9.93 -4.48 6.49
C VAL A 148 -9.53 -5.70 5.67
N LYS A 149 -8.40 -5.65 4.96
CA LYS A 149 -7.74 -6.85 4.43
C LYS A 149 -7.29 -7.71 5.63
N PRO A 150 -7.45 -9.03 5.62
CA PRO A 150 -7.85 -9.89 4.50
C PRO A 150 -9.35 -10.23 4.45
N GLU A 151 -10.23 -9.43 5.05
CA GLU A 151 -11.67 -9.70 5.04
C GLU A 151 -12.21 -9.68 3.60
N ARG A 152 -12.97 -10.70 3.23
CA ARG A 152 -13.61 -10.83 1.90
C ARG A 152 -14.34 -9.56 1.46
N ALA A 153 -15.01 -8.90 2.40
CA ALA A 153 -15.87 -7.74 2.14
C ALA A 153 -15.12 -6.56 1.48
N ILE A 154 -13.83 -6.33 1.81
CA ILE A 154 -13.09 -5.20 1.25
C ILE A 154 -12.76 -5.42 -0.24
N TYR A 155 -12.43 -6.68 -0.62
CA TYR A 155 -12.16 -7.05 -2.02
C TYR A 155 -13.45 -7.03 -2.84
N GLU A 156 -14.53 -7.61 -2.33
CA GLU A 156 -15.83 -7.61 -3.01
C GLU A 156 -16.36 -6.20 -3.27
N ARG A 157 -16.19 -5.28 -2.31
CA ARG A 157 -16.52 -3.86 -2.49
C ARG A 157 -15.73 -3.23 -3.64
N CYS A 158 -14.44 -3.50 -3.72
CA CYS A 158 -13.58 -3.00 -4.79
C CYS A 158 -14.00 -3.58 -6.16
N LEU A 159 -14.18 -4.90 -6.25
CA LEU A 159 -14.59 -5.59 -7.46
C LEU A 159 -15.95 -5.12 -7.96
N GLN A 160 -16.91 -4.91 -7.05
CA GLN A 160 -18.22 -4.36 -7.37
C GLN A 160 -18.12 -2.95 -7.93
N ALA A 161 -17.35 -2.07 -7.30
CA ALA A 161 -17.14 -0.69 -7.77
C ALA A 161 -16.44 -0.65 -9.14
N LEU A 162 -15.50 -1.57 -9.38
CA LEU A 162 -14.86 -1.76 -10.69
C LEU A 162 -15.78 -2.40 -11.72
N ASN A 163 -16.90 -3.02 -11.33
CA ASN A 163 -17.76 -3.83 -12.19
C ASN A 163 -16.98 -4.92 -12.96
N VAL A 164 -16.16 -5.67 -12.22
CA VAL A 164 -15.39 -6.82 -12.72
C VAL A 164 -15.60 -8.03 -11.82
N ARG A 165 -15.39 -9.24 -12.37
CA ARG A 165 -15.37 -10.46 -11.58
C ARG A 165 -13.98 -10.66 -10.96
N ALA A 166 -13.89 -11.46 -9.90
CA ALA A 166 -12.63 -11.73 -9.25
C ALA A 166 -11.59 -12.38 -10.18
N ASP A 167 -12.03 -13.33 -11.04
CA ASP A 167 -11.17 -14.00 -12.02
C ASP A 167 -10.78 -13.13 -13.24
N GLU A 168 -11.27 -11.89 -13.30
CA GLU A 168 -10.88 -10.85 -14.26
C GLU A 168 -9.97 -9.79 -13.61
N ALA A 169 -9.61 -9.95 -12.33
CA ALA A 169 -8.82 -8.98 -11.57
C ALA A 169 -7.55 -9.62 -11.01
N MET A 170 -6.49 -8.82 -10.95
CA MET A 170 -5.21 -9.14 -10.33
C MET A 170 -5.00 -8.25 -9.12
N PHE A 171 -4.55 -8.80 -7.99
CA PHE A 171 -4.18 -8.05 -6.80
C PHE A 171 -2.65 -8.05 -6.63
N VAL A 172 -2.09 -6.85 -6.47
CA VAL A 172 -0.64 -6.62 -6.32
C VAL A 172 -0.40 -6.02 -4.94
N GLY A 173 0.41 -6.66 -4.11
CA GLY A 173 0.70 -6.16 -2.77
C GLY A 173 1.94 -6.77 -2.13
N ASP A 174 2.38 -6.18 -1.01
CA ASP A 174 3.56 -6.59 -0.25
C ASP A 174 3.30 -7.83 0.64
N GLY A 175 2.05 -8.31 0.69
CA GLY A 175 1.61 -9.45 1.49
C GLY A 175 1.39 -9.12 2.97
N GLY A 176 1.35 -7.85 3.37
CA GLY A 176 0.96 -7.43 4.71
C GLY A 176 -0.46 -7.87 5.07
N ALA A 177 -0.72 -8.09 6.37
CA ALA A 177 -2.04 -8.49 6.88
C ALA A 177 -2.68 -9.68 6.13
N ASN A 178 -1.90 -10.59 5.59
CA ASN A 178 -2.37 -11.73 4.78
C ASN A 178 -3.20 -11.35 3.55
N GLU A 179 -2.99 -10.17 3.00
CA GLU A 179 -3.80 -9.61 1.92
C GLU A 179 -3.80 -10.46 0.64
N LEU A 180 -2.65 -11.08 0.29
CA LEU A 180 -2.56 -11.97 -0.88
C LEU A 180 -3.44 -13.21 -0.70
N VAL A 181 -3.49 -13.77 0.52
CA VAL A 181 -4.37 -14.89 0.84
C VAL A 181 -5.83 -14.45 0.72
N GLY A 182 -6.20 -13.30 1.30
CA GLY A 182 -7.57 -12.77 1.19
C GLY A 182 -8.01 -12.49 -0.25
N ALA A 183 -7.11 -11.94 -1.08
CA ALA A 183 -7.37 -11.73 -2.51
C ALA A 183 -7.56 -13.04 -3.27
N LYS A 184 -6.74 -14.05 -2.98
CA LYS A 184 -6.83 -15.38 -3.57
C LYS A 184 -8.11 -16.11 -3.17
N ASP A 185 -8.54 -15.98 -1.91
CA ASP A 185 -9.77 -16.58 -1.37
C ASP A 185 -11.05 -16.01 -2.02
N VAL A 186 -11.01 -14.80 -2.55
CA VAL A 186 -12.11 -14.25 -3.36
C VAL A 186 -12.03 -14.64 -4.84
N GLY A 187 -10.90 -15.22 -5.29
CA GLY A 187 -10.71 -15.71 -6.65
C GLY A 187 -9.91 -14.77 -7.57
N MET A 188 -9.19 -13.78 -7.02
CA MET A 188 -8.28 -12.92 -7.78
C MET A 188 -6.94 -13.63 -8.04
N THR A 189 -6.28 -13.30 -9.15
CA THR A 189 -4.86 -13.62 -9.35
C THR A 189 -4.01 -12.72 -8.45
N THR A 190 -2.98 -13.29 -7.81
CA THR A 190 -2.17 -12.56 -6.83
C THR A 190 -0.74 -12.37 -7.27
N VAL A 191 -0.20 -11.16 -7.05
CA VAL A 191 1.19 -10.80 -7.31
C VAL A 191 1.83 -10.27 -6.04
N PHE A 192 2.86 -10.93 -5.58
CA PHE A 192 3.67 -10.46 -4.46
C PHE A 192 4.73 -9.47 -4.95
N MET A 193 4.68 -8.23 -4.44
CA MET A 193 5.70 -7.19 -4.64
C MET A 193 6.67 -7.19 -3.47
N SER A 194 7.92 -7.64 -3.68
CA SER A 194 8.84 -7.91 -2.58
C SER A 194 9.88 -6.83 -2.31
N GLY A 195 10.06 -5.84 -3.15
CA GLY A 195 11.20 -4.91 -3.09
C GLY A 195 11.41 -4.27 -1.71
N VAL A 196 10.42 -3.57 -1.18
CA VAL A 196 10.50 -2.96 0.16
C VAL A 196 10.58 -4.04 1.24
N MET A 197 9.80 -5.12 1.10
CA MET A 197 9.78 -6.23 2.04
C MET A 197 11.13 -6.95 2.17
N ALA A 198 11.84 -7.12 1.06
CA ALA A 198 13.16 -7.76 1.05
C ALA A 198 14.19 -6.95 1.85
N THR A 199 14.03 -5.64 1.90
CA THR A 199 14.89 -4.73 2.69
C THR A 199 14.50 -4.73 4.17
N LEU A 200 13.21 -4.58 4.48
CA LEU A 200 12.74 -4.40 5.86
C LEU A 200 12.53 -5.71 6.62
N TRP A 201 12.05 -6.77 5.95
CA TRP A 201 11.69 -8.06 6.59
C TRP A 201 12.07 -9.24 5.70
N PRO A 202 13.37 -9.47 5.41
CA PRO A 202 13.84 -10.51 4.47
C PRO A 202 13.36 -11.91 4.84
N ASP A 203 13.24 -12.22 6.13
CA ASP A 203 12.80 -13.52 6.62
C ASP A 203 11.34 -13.86 6.25
N ARG A 204 10.54 -12.85 5.92
CA ARG A 204 9.12 -13.02 5.56
C ARG A 204 8.90 -13.25 4.06
N VAL A 205 9.90 -12.97 3.22
CA VAL A 205 9.78 -13.01 1.75
C VAL A 205 9.43 -14.42 1.26
N ALA A 206 10.13 -15.44 1.74
CA ALA A 206 9.93 -16.83 1.28
C ALA A 206 8.49 -17.32 1.53
N ALA A 207 7.95 -17.06 2.72
CA ALA A 207 6.60 -17.45 3.09
C ALA A 207 5.54 -16.74 2.24
N ARG A 208 5.68 -15.42 2.00
CA ARG A 208 4.76 -14.63 1.18
C ARG A 208 4.82 -15.03 -0.29
N ARG A 209 6.02 -15.31 -0.82
CA ARG A 209 6.23 -15.79 -2.18
C ARG A 209 5.54 -17.13 -2.45
N SER A 210 5.49 -18.04 -1.46
CA SER A 210 4.81 -19.33 -1.62
C SER A 210 3.27 -19.21 -1.64
N ALA A 211 2.70 -18.10 -1.17
CA ALA A 211 1.26 -17.90 -1.06
C ALA A 211 0.64 -17.19 -2.30
N CYS A 212 1.46 -16.65 -3.20
CA CYS A 212 1.01 -15.90 -4.38
C CYS A 212 1.15 -16.70 -5.68
N ASP A 213 0.49 -16.22 -6.75
CA ASP A 213 0.56 -16.82 -8.07
C ASP A 213 1.78 -16.31 -8.86
N HIS A 214 2.12 -15.02 -8.69
CA HIS A 214 3.26 -14.36 -9.32
C HIS A 214 4.07 -13.54 -8.32
N HIS A 215 5.30 -13.22 -8.68
CA HIS A 215 6.24 -12.44 -7.86
C HIS A 215 6.99 -11.43 -8.73
N ILE A 216 7.08 -10.21 -8.23
CA ILE A 216 7.87 -9.11 -8.78
C ILE A 216 8.68 -8.44 -7.65
N GLU A 217 9.79 -7.81 -8.00
CA GLU A 217 10.58 -7.03 -7.05
C GLU A 217 10.27 -5.54 -7.16
N ARG A 218 9.81 -5.07 -8.33
CA ARG A 218 9.45 -3.67 -8.57
C ARG A 218 8.19 -3.57 -9.43
N ILE A 219 7.42 -2.53 -9.21
CA ILE A 219 6.16 -2.30 -9.95
C ILE A 219 6.33 -2.27 -11.48
N PRO A 220 7.40 -1.71 -12.08
CA PRO A 220 7.59 -1.79 -13.53
C PRO A 220 7.62 -3.21 -14.11
N GLU A 221 8.07 -4.21 -13.35
CA GLU A 221 8.10 -5.61 -13.80
C GLU A 221 6.70 -6.19 -14.04
N LEU A 222 5.68 -5.56 -13.46
CA LEU A 222 4.29 -5.90 -13.72
C LEU A 222 3.92 -5.70 -15.20
N LEU A 223 4.56 -4.76 -15.90
CA LEU A 223 4.32 -4.52 -17.32
C LEU A 223 4.74 -5.73 -18.17
N ASP A 224 5.86 -6.40 -17.83
CA ASP A 224 6.30 -7.63 -18.49
C ASP A 224 5.29 -8.76 -18.23
N LEU A 225 4.85 -8.90 -16.97
CA LEU A 225 3.86 -9.92 -16.60
C LEU A 225 2.53 -9.72 -17.34
N LEU A 226 2.16 -8.48 -17.61
CA LEU A 226 0.95 -8.10 -18.36
C LEU A 226 1.15 -8.10 -19.89
N GLY A 227 2.38 -8.29 -20.39
CA GLY A 227 2.68 -8.22 -21.83
C GLY A 227 2.55 -6.80 -22.41
N LEU A 228 2.79 -5.77 -21.58
CA LEU A 228 2.64 -4.35 -21.93
C LEU A 228 3.97 -3.65 -22.25
N THR A 229 5.09 -4.32 -22.13
CA THR A 229 6.38 -3.79 -22.60
C THR A 229 6.41 -3.87 -24.12
N SER A 230 6.72 -2.75 -24.79
CA SER A 230 7.11 -2.81 -26.20
C SER A 230 8.29 -3.77 -26.33
N PRO A 231 8.31 -4.67 -27.34
CA PRO A 231 9.55 -5.36 -27.65
C PRO A 231 10.61 -4.28 -27.88
N ALA A 232 11.70 -4.35 -27.13
CA ALA A 232 12.80 -3.41 -27.21
C ALA A 232 13.11 -3.14 -28.68
N ALA A 233 13.34 -1.88 -29.00
CA ALA A 233 13.97 -1.47 -30.24
C ALA A 233 15.44 -1.97 -30.24
N ASP A 234 15.61 -3.28 -30.22
CA ASP A 234 16.86 -3.96 -30.52
C ASP A 234 17.00 -4.06 -32.04
N GLU A 235 18.15 -3.59 -32.54
CA GLU A 235 18.62 -3.71 -33.91
C GLU A 235 18.27 -2.58 -34.92
N ALA A 236 18.49 -1.33 -34.54
CA ALA A 236 18.72 -0.30 -35.55
C ALA A 236 20.12 0.36 -35.40
N GLY A 237 21.16 -0.44 -35.34
CA GLY A 237 22.53 0.10 -35.11
C GLY A 237 23.69 -0.71 -35.68
N MET A 238 23.47 -1.53 -36.72
CA MET A 238 24.61 -2.23 -37.34
C MET A 238 24.40 -2.55 -38.81
N ARG A 239 24.11 -1.53 -39.61
CA ARG A 239 24.34 -1.60 -41.07
C ARG A 239 24.71 -0.22 -41.63
N GLU A 240 25.90 0.23 -41.35
CA GLU A 240 26.62 1.16 -42.20
C GLU A 240 28.11 0.88 -42.02
N SER A 241 28.67 0.12 -42.90
CA SER A 241 30.03 0.19 -43.37
C SER A 241 30.30 -1.02 -44.26
N GLY A 242 30.04 -0.87 -45.52
CA GLY A 242 30.53 -1.69 -46.60
C GLY A 242 30.93 -0.77 -47.73
#